data_1e1988aa9c0d8553ebd60bb328dc62d0
#
_entry.id   1e1988aa9c0d8553ebd60bb328dc62d0
#
_cell.length_a   1.000
_cell.length_b   1.000
_cell.length_c   1.000
_cell.angle_alpha   90.00
_cell.angle_beta   90.00
_cell.angle_gamma   90.00
#
_symmetry.space_group_name_H-M   'P 1'
#
loop_
_entity.id
_entity.type
_entity.pdbx_description
1 polymer ?
#
loop_
_entity_poly.entity_id
_entity_poly.type
_entity_poly.pdbx_seq_one_letter_code
_entity_poly.pdbx_strand_id
1 'polypeptide(L)'
;RDVLGSRGLGDVYKRQELNPEKRAKIAELKKTDPKAASELQNAISYHIDHGYGMDCYAVGPTLGAGVAALMAGDTIIYPYCYRTQEILDNGPLRFTVKLEFNPLVVRGDSNVVETRVISLDAGSYLNKTVVSYTNLKEAMPVTTGLVLREPDGAVVADAANGYITYVDPTTDRSGANGKIFVGAAFPAQVKDCLLYTSDAADEL
;
A
#
# COMPACT_ATOMS: atom_id res chain seq x y z
N ARG A 1 24.55 -11.04 6.29
CA ARG A 1 23.87 -10.56 7.51
C ARG A 1 22.39 -10.58 7.28
N ASP A 2 21.71 -11.35 8.07
CA ASP A 2 20.36 -11.84 7.89
C ASP A 2 19.35 -10.78 7.42
N VAL A 3 19.02 -10.88 6.14
CA VAL A 3 17.80 -10.29 5.57
C VAL A 3 16.55 -10.87 6.27
N LEU A 4 16.71 -11.94 7.05
CA LEU A 4 15.67 -12.55 7.86
C LEU A 4 15.27 -11.73 9.10
N GLY A 5 16.15 -10.87 9.62
CA GLY A 5 15.85 -10.03 10.78
C GLY A 5 14.97 -8.82 10.50
N SER A 6 14.80 -8.42 9.24
CA SER A 6 13.92 -7.33 8.83
C SER A 6 12.55 -7.79 8.29
N ARG A 7 12.39 -9.09 8.12
CA ARG A 7 11.08 -9.68 7.85
C ARG A 7 10.39 -9.84 9.19
N GLY A 8 9.65 -8.82 9.60
CA GLY A 8 8.89 -8.84 10.84
C GLY A 8 7.97 -10.08 10.91
N LEU A 9 7.53 -10.40 12.10
CA LEU A 9 6.56 -11.47 12.39
C LEU A 9 5.38 -11.46 11.41
N GLY A 10 4.93 -10.30 10.91
CA GLY A 10 3.91 -10.16 9.89
C GLY A 10 4.16 -10.97 8.62
N ASP A 11 5.41 -11.10 8.16
CA ASP A 11 5.77 -11.90 6.98
C ASP A 11 5.58 -13.41 7.22
N VAL A 12 5.77 -13.87 8.45
CA VAL A 12 5.57 -15.29 8.82
C VAL A 12 4.07 -15.62 8.79
N TYR A 13 3.22 -14.72 9.25
CA TYR A 13 1.76 -14.93 9.30
C TYR A 13 1.12 -14.78 7.92
N LYS A 14 1.58 -13.82 7.12
CA LYS A 14 1.19 -13.70 5.72
C LYS A 14 1.47 -14.98 4.95
N ARG A 15 2.60 -15.66 5.22
CA ARG A 15 2.90 -16.98 4.64
C ARG A 15 1.93 -18.07 5.10
N GLN A 16 1.41 -17.99 6.32
CA GLN A 16 0.42 -18.97 6.79
C GLN A 16 -0.92 -18.79 6.07
N GLU A 17 -1.38 -17.58 5.88
CA GLU A 17 -2.61 -17.27 5.13
C GLU A 17 -2.46 -17.62 3.65
N LEU A 18 -1.27 -17.42 3.07
CA LEU A 18 -0.97 -17.77 1.68
C LEU A 18 -0.64 -19.25 1.46
N ASN A 19 -0.65 -20.09 2.51
CA ASN A 19 -0.38 -21.51 2.39
C ASN A 19 -1.45 -22.20 1.52
N PRO A 20 -1.07 -22.83 0.37
CA PRO A 20 -2.02 -23.41 -0.56
C PRO A 20 -2.91 -24.50 0.05
N GLU A 21 -2.36 -25.31 0.97
CA GLU A 21 -3.10 -26.39 1.63
C GLU A 21 -4.20 -25.83 2.55
N LYS A 22 -3.88 -24.78 3.30
CA LYS A 22 -4.87 -24.12 4.18
C LYS A 22 -5.94 -23.45 3.36
N ARG A 23 -5.58 -22.78 2.25
CA ARG A 23 -6.54 -22.16 1.33
C ARG A 23 -7.47 -23.21 0.71
N ALA A 24 -6.93 -24.33 0.24
CA ALA A 24 -7.73 -25.44 -0.30
C ALA A 24 -8.70 -25.99 0.75
N LYS A 25 -8.25 -26.20 1.99
CA LYS A 25 -9.09 -26.64 3.09
C LYS A 25 -10.20 -25.64 3.44
N ILE A 26 -9.90 -24.35 3.45
CA ILE A 26 -10.91 -23.29 3.66
C ILE A 26 -11.94 -23.31 2.53
N ALA A 27 -11.50 -23.45 1.27
CA ALA A 27 -12.39 -23.50 0.11
C ALA A 27 -13.31 -24.73 0.14
N GLU A 28 -12.84 -25.87 0.63
CA GLU A 28 -13.64 -27.06 0.86
C GLU A 28 -14.64 -26.86 2.00
N LEU A 29 -14.17 -26.36 3.15
CA LEU A 29 -15.00 -26.08 4.30
C LEU A 29 -16.09 -25.02 4.02
N LYS A 30 -15.83 -24.04 3.19
CA LYS A 30 -16.86 -23.07 2.77
C LYS A 30 -18.09 -23.72 2.15
N LYS A 31 -17.96 -24.91 1.55
CA LYS A 31 -19.06 -25.66 0.93
C LYS A 31 -19.77 -26.59 1.91
N THR A 32 -19.08 -27.10 2.92
CA THR A 32 -19.56 -28.14 3.83
C THR A 32 -19.88 -27.62 5.23
N ASP A 33 -19.04 -26.73 5.75
CA ASP A 33 -19.16 -26.09 7.06
C ASP A 33 -18.62 -24.65 7.01
N PRO A 34 -19.48 -23.67 6.64
CA PRO A 34 -19.09 -22.25 6.55
C PRO A 34 -18.57 -21.68 7.87
N LYS A 35 -19.04 -22.20 9.02
CA LYS A 35 -18.57 -21.74 10.32
C LYS A 35 -17.14 -22.17 10.60
N ALA A 36 -16.83 -23.45 10.38
CA ALA A 36 -15.47 -23.96 10.51
C ALA A 36 -14.50 -23.29 9.51
N ALA A 37 -15.00 -22.98 8.30
CA ALA A 37 -14.21 -22.21 7.32
C ALA A 37 -13.84 -20.81 7.84
N SER A 38 -14.80 -20.10 8.44
CA SER A 38 -14.57 -18.77 9.00
C SER A 38 -13.63 -18.81 10.21
N GLU A 39 -13.81 -19.78 11.10
CA GLU A 39 -12.92 -19.98 12.26
C GLU A 39 -11.48 -20.26 11.81
N LEU A 40 -11.27 -21.13 10.82
CA LEU A 40 -9.96 -21.42 10.29
C LEU A 40 -9.35 -20.20 9.56
N GLN A 41 -10.14 -19.46 8.80
CA GLN A 41 -9.71 -18.23 8.14
C GLN A 41 -9.28 -17.18 9.16
N ASN A 42 -10.06 -16.95 10.20
CA ASN A 42 -9.72 -16.01 11.26
C ASN A 42 -8.46 -16.42 12.03
N ALA A 43 -8.28 -17.72 12.31
CA ALA A 43 -7.13 -18.22 13.03
C ALA A 43 -5.79 -18.04 12.29
N ILE A 44 -5.82 -17.83 10.97
CA ILE A 44 -4.62 -17.65 10.16
C ILE A 44 -4.53 -16.26 9.53
N SER A 45 -5.55 -15.43 9.69
CA SER A 45 -5.59 -14.08 9.11
C SER A 45 -4.56 -13.18 9.76
N TYR A 46 -3.73 -12.54 8.94
CA TYR A 46 -2.81 -11.50 9.41
C TYR A 46 -3.49 -10.12 9.59
N HIS A 47 -4.77 -10.03 9.27
CA HIS A 47 -5.61 -8.86 9.54
C HIS A 47 -6.26 -8.88 10.93
N ILE A 48 -6.05 -9.94 11.69
CA ILE A 48 -6.51 -10.08 13.07
C ILE A 48 -5.30 -10.08 13.99
N ASP A 49 -5.37 -9.29 15.07
CA ASP A 49 -4.30 -9.26 16.06
C ASP A 49 -4.34 -10.52 16.92
N HIS A 50 -3.33 -11.36 16.78
CA HIS A 50 -3.12 -12.56 17.59
C HIS A 50 -2.12 -12.32 18.75
N GLY A 51 -1.91 -11.04 19.14
CA GLY A 51 -1.01 -10.64 20.22
C GLY A 51 0.40 -10.28 19.79
N TYR A 52 0.65 -10.19 18.48
CA TYR A 52 1.96 -9.84 17.90
C TYR A 52 1.88 -8.80 16.77
N GLY A 53 0.73 -8.14 16.65
CA GLY A 53 0.45 -7.14 15.64
C GLY A 53 -0.34 -7.70 14.46
N MET A 54 -0.76 -6.81 13.58
CA MET A 54 -1.60 -7.12 12.43
C MET A 54 -1.36 -6.14 11.28
N ASP A 55 -1.80 -6.52 10.08
CA ASP A 55 -2.02 -5.61 8.97
C ASP A 55 -3.44 -5.05 9.05
N CYS A 56 -3.57 -3.81 9.46
CA CYS A 56 -4.86 -3.19 9.70
C CYS A 56 -5.41 -2.39 8.51
N TYR A 57 -4.64 -2.25 7.42
CA TYR A 57 -5.02 -1.46 6.26
C TYR A 57 -4.80 -2.21 4.96
N ALA A 58 -5.78 -3.03 4.56
CA ALA A 58 -5.73 -3.77 3.30
C ALA A 58 -5.86 -2.81 2.11
N VAL A 59 -4.83 -2.74 1.28
CA VAL A 59 -4.75 -1.79 0.18
C VAL A 59 -4.89 -2.43 -1.21
N GLY A 60 -4.62 -3.73 -1.34
CA GLY A 60 -4.66 -4.41 -2.63
C GLY A 60 -3.77 -3.75 -3.70
N PRO A 61 -4.05 -3.97 -5.00
CA PRO A 61 -3.32 -3.36 -6.12
C PRO A 61 -3.80 -1.91 -6.37
N THR A 62 -3.58 -1.01 -5.43
CA THR A 62 -4.05 0.38 -5.44
C THR A 62 -2.92 1.37 -5.13
N LEU A 63 -3.24 2.66 -4.96
CA LEU A 63 -2.30 3.68 -4.50
C LEU A 63 -1.98 3.59 -3.00
N GLY A 64 -2.62 2.67 -2.28
CA GLY A 64 -2.34 2.42 -0.86
C GLY A 64 -2.54 3.65 0.01
N ALA A 65 -1.50 4.03 0.73
CA ALA A 65 -1.46 5.20 1.57
C ALA A 65 -0.50 6.26 1.00
N GLY A 66 -0.79 6.75 -0.22
CA GLY A 66 -0.06 7.86 -0.82
C GLY A 66 1.08 7.45 -1.77
N VAL A 67 1.02 6.27 -2.36
CA VAL A 67 1.95 5.88 -3.43
C VAL A 67 1.70 6.73 -4.68
N ALA A 68 2.78 7.21 -5.31
CA ALA A 68 2.71 7.89 -6.59
C ALA A 68 2.79 6.90 -7.76
N ALA A 69 2.04 7.18 -8.84
CA ALA A 69 2.06 6.40 -10.06
C ALA A 69 1.84 7.29 -11.29
N LEU A 70 2.29 6.85 -12.45
CA LEU A 70 2.00 7.51 -13.72
C LEU A 70 0.54 7.34 -14.11
N MET A 71 -0.01 8.33 -14.81
CA MET A 71 -1.39 8.29 -15.29
C MET A 71 -1.42 8.46 -16.82
N ALA A 72 -1.97 7.48 -17.52
CA ALA A 72 -2.17 7.50 -18.97
C ALA A 72 -3.67 7.57 -19.29
N GLY A 73 -4.15 8.76 -19.65
CA GLY A 73 -5.60 9.01 -19.71
C GLY A 73 -6.21 8.76 -18.34
N ASP A 74 -7.21 7.91 -18.26
CA ASP A 74 -7.90 7.53 -17.01
C ASP A 74 -7.34 6.26 -16.36
N THR A 75 -6.18 5.77 -16.85
CA THR A 75 -5.58 4.54 -16.35
C THR A 75 -4.35 4.83 -15.49
N ILE A 76 -4.33 4.30 -14.27
CA ILE A 76 -3.18 4.34 -13.37
C ILE A 76 -2.21 3.23 -13.78
N ILE A 77 -0.95 3.59 -13.97
CA ILE A 77 0.12 2.66 -14.30
C ILE A 77 0.93 2.41 -13.03
N TYR A 78 0.64 1.31 -12.37
CA TYR A 78 1.34 0.92 -11.15
C TYR A 78 2.73 0.38 -11.47
N PRO A 79 3.75 0.74 -10.69
CA PRO A 79 5.07 0.15 -10.83
C PRO A 79 5.02 -1.33 -10.41
N TYR A 80 5.89 -2.12 -11.02
CA TYR A 80 6.17 -3.49 -10.55
C TYR A 80 6.97 -3.45 -9.23
N CYS A 81 7.43 -4.62 -8.76
CA CYS A 81 8.36 -4.68 -7.64
C CYS A 81 9.66 -3.97 -7.98
N TYR A 82 10.30 -3.35 -6.98
CA TYR A 82 11.64 -2.80 -7.15
C TYR A 82 12.64 -3.95 -7.42
N ARG A 83 13.63 -3.66 -8.24
CA ARG A 83 14.71 -4.60 -8.60
C ARG A 83 15.98 -4.38 -7.79
N THR A 84 16.25 -3.14 -7.42
CA THR A 84 17.42 -2.78 -6.61
C THR A 84 17.05 -1.85 -5.48
N GLN A 85 17.83 -1.92 -4.41
CA GLN A 85 17.74 -1.00 -3.28
C GLN A 85 19.15 -0.54 -2.88
N GLU A 86 19.24 0.70 -2.43
CA GLU A 86 20.45 1.30 -1.91
C GLU A 86 20.10 2.08 -0.65
N ILE A 87 20.76 1.77 0.48
CA ILE A 87 20.58 2.53 1.71
C ILE A 87 21.51 3.74 1.64
N LEU A 88 20.94 4.95 1.61
CA LEU A 88 21.68 6.21 1.54
C LEU A 88 22.03 6.76 2.92
N ASP A 89 21.11 6.64 3.88
CA ASP A 89 21.31 7.00 5.28
C ASP A 89 20.78 5.89 6.18
N ASN A 90 21.51 5.60 7.25
CA ASN A 90 21.11 4.66 8.28
C ASN A 90 21.58 5.15 9.65
N GLY A 91 21.11 6.33 10.03
CA GLY A 91 21.47 7.00 11.28
C GLY A 91 20.31 7.03 12.29
N PRO A 92 20.59 7.43 13.52
CA PRO A 92 19.56 7.50 14.57
C PRO A 92 18.52 8.60 14.34
N LEU A 93 18.83 9.60 13.49
CA LEU A 93 17.93 10.73 13.21
C LEU A 93 17.19 10.58 11.88
N ARG A 94 17.76 9.80 10.93
CA ARG A 94 17.18 9.62 9.59
C ARG A 94 17.55 8.27 9.03
N PHE A 95 16.57 7.67 8.36
CA PHE A 95 16.77 6.56 7.44
C PHE A 95 16.38 7.01 6.03
N THR A 96 17.25 6.73 5.05
CA THR A 96 16.96 7.02 3.63
C THR A 96 17.30 5.82 2.77
N VAL A 97 16.36 5.41 1.93
CA VAL A 97 16.54 4.33 0.96
C VAL A 97 16.16 4.80 -0.44
N LYS A 98 16.97 4.40 -1.41
CA LYS A 98 16.67 4.55 -2.84
C LYS A 98 16.23 3.19 -3.37
N LEU A 99 15.10 3.18 -4.07
CA LEU A 99 14.54 2.01 -4.75
C LEU A 99 14.50 2.29 -6.25
N GLU A 100 14.94 1.33 -7.05
CA GLU A 100 14.80 1.36 -8.49
C GLU A 100 13.89 0.21 -8.91
N PHE A 101 12.84 0.51 -9.66
CA PHE A 101 11.79 -0.45 -10.03
C PHE A 101 12.10 -1.15 -11.33
N ASN A 102 11.45 -2.29 -11.55
CA ASN A 102 11.52 -2.97 -12.83
C ASN A 102 10.96 -2.07 -13.94
N PRO A 103 11.56 -2.11 -15.14
CA PRO A 103 11.13 -1.28 -16.26
C PRO A 103 9.68 -1.51 -16.64
N LEU A 104 8.99 -0.43 -16.98
CA LEU A 104 7.62 -0.41 -17.47
C LEU A 104 7.60 -0.09 -18.97
N VAL A 105 6.51 -0.49 -19.63
CA VAL A 105 6.14 0.02 -20.97
C VAL A 105 4.99 1.00 -20.78
N VAL A 106 5.21 2.25 -21.17
CA VAL A 106 4.27 3.35 -20.97
C VAL A 106 4.07 4.10 -22.28
N ARG A 107 2.86 4.13 -22.82
CA ARG A 107 2.52 4.78 -24.11
C ARG A 107 3.47 4.42 -25.27
N GLY A 108 3.97 3.19 -25.28
CA GLY A 108 4.96 2.73 -26.28
C GLY A 108 6.41 3.07 -25.95
N ASP A 109 6.68 3.86 -24.91
CA ASP A 109 8.03 4.01 -24.39
C ASP A 109 8.40 2.75 -23.60
N SER A 110 9.44 2.08 -24.03
CA SER A 110 9.99 0.91 -23.35
C SER A 110 11.05 1.34 -22.33
N ASN A 111 11.28 0.49 -21.34
CA ASN A 111 12.29 0.70 -20.31
C ASN A 111 12.10 1.99 -19.48
N VAL A 112 10.86 2.41 -19.26
CA VAL A 112 10.58 3.49 -18.32
C VAL A 112 10.89 2.99 -16.91
N VAL A 113 11.86 3.60 -16.27
CA VAL A 113 12.32 3.20 -14.93
C VAL A 113 11.89 4.24 -13.92
N GLU A 114 11.15 3.78 -12.92
CA GLU A 114 10.81 4.56 -11.74
C GLU A 114 11.90 4.41 -10.68
N THR A 115 12.30 5.54 -10.09
CA THR A 115 13.18 5.59 -8.93
C THR A 115 12.49 6.33 -7.80
N ARG A 116 12.51 5.76 -6.60
CA ARG A 116 12.03 6.41 -5.36
C ARG A 116 13.17 6.61 -4.39
N VAL A 117 13.25 7.81 -3.83
CA VAL A 117 14.06 8.09 -2.65
C VAL A 117 13.11 8.35 -1.49
N ILE A 118 13.12 7.47 -0.52
CA ILE A 118 12.22 7.51 0.64
C ILE A 118 13.05 7.83 1.87
N SER A 119 12.69 8.91 2.57
CA SER A 119 13.34 9.34 3.82
C SER A 119 12.34 9.37 4.95
N LEU A 120 12.73 8.83 6.10
CA LEU A 120 11.98 8.88 7.35
C LEU A 120 12.87 9.50 8.43
N ASP A 121 12.40 10.58 9.03
CA ASP A 121 13.06 11.25 10.14
C ASP A 121 12.56 10.72 11.49
N ALA A 122 13.45 10.68 12.46
CA ALA A 122 13.10 10.28 13.83
C ALA A 122 12.00 11.21 14.38
N GLY A 123 10.96 10.62 14.93
CA GLY A 123 9.80 11.35 15.47
C GLY A 123 8.80 11.84 14.41
N SER A 124 9.03 11.58 13.13
CA SER A 124 8.05 11.89 12.07
C SER A 124 7.04 10.76 11.91
N TYR A 125 5.76 11.10 11.73
CA TYR A 125 4.71 10.17 11.31
C TYR A 125 4.62 10.01 9.80
N LEU A 126 5.23 10.93 9.04
CA LEU A 126 5.22 10.93 7.58
C LEU A 126 6.62 10.68 7.06
N ASN A 127 6.72 9.83 6.05
CA ASN A 127 7.94 9.75 5.23
C ASN A 127 7.88 10.75 4.08
N LYS A 128 9.04 11.18 3.61
CA LYS A 128 9.18 11.96 2.38
C LYS A 128 9.56 11.02 1.25
N THR A 129 8.79 11.02 0.18
CA THR A 129 9.10 10.25 -1.03
C THR A 129 9.33 11.19 -2.20
N VAL A 130 10.48 11.07 -2.86
CA VAL A 130 10.78 11.72 -4.13
C VAL A 130 10.76 10.67 -5.22
N VAL A 131 9.89 10.86 -6.20
CA VAL A 131 9.72 9.93 -7.33
C VAL A 131 10.25 10.59 -8.60
N SER A 132 11.00 9.84 -9.39
CA SER A 132 11.50 10.25 -10.69
C SER A 132 11.36 9.13 -11.70
N TYR A 133 11.22 9.51 -12.97
CA TYR A 133 11.10 8.58 -14.09
C TYR A 133 12.16 8.88 -15.13
N THR A 134 12.79 7.84 -15.66
CA THR A 134 13.71 7.94 -16.80
C THR A 134 13.12 7.25 -18.02
N ASN A 135 13.62 7.61 -19.22
CA ASN A 135 13.19 7.07 -20.50
C ASN A 135 11.73 7.38 -20.89
N LEU A 136 11.10 8.34 -20.24
CA LEU A 136 9.86 8.95 -20.75
C LEU A 136 10.22 9.97 -21.83
N LYS A 137 9.64 9.85 -23.04
CA LYS A 137 9.84 10.82 -24.11
C LYS A 137 9.04 12.09 -23.92
N GLU A 138 7.90 11.98 -23.26
CA GLU A 138 7.01 13.09 -22.99
C GLU A 138 6.62 13.13 -21.51
N ALA A 139 6.39 14.33 -21.00
CA ALA A 139 5.88 14.50 -19.64
C ALA A 139 4.49 13.86 -19.49
N MET A 140 4.29 13.20 -18.37
CA MET A 140 3.02 12.55 -18.04
C MET A 140 2.51 13.02 -16.67
N PRO A 141 1.19 13.06 -16.48
CA PRO A 141 0.63 13.25 -15.15
C PRO A 141 1.09 12.15 -14.18
N VAL A 142 1.35 12.57 -12.96
CA VAL A 142 1.58 11.68 -11.82
C VAL A 142 0.38 11.82 -10.91
N THR A 143 -0.16 10.70 -10.49
CA THR A 143 -1.24 10.64 -9.50
C THR A 143 -0.76 10.02 -8.21
N THR A 144 -1.45 10.32 -7.13
CA THR A 144 -1.27 9.71 -5.82
C THR A 144 -2.60 9.77 -5.08
N GLY A 145 -2.80 8.91 -4.11
CA GLY A 145 -4.08 8.85 -3.41
C GLY A 145 -4.06 7.89 -2.23
N LEU A 146 -5.18 7.83 -1.55
CA LEU A 146 -5.45 6.93 -0.43
C LEU A 146 -6.56 5.97 -0.83
N VAL A 147 -6.45 4.72 -0.41
CA VAL A 147 -7.56 3.78 -0.54
C VAL A 147 -8.65 4.13 0.44
N LEU A 148 -9.86 4.33 -0.05
CA LEU A 148 -11.04 4.53 0.77
C LEU A 148 -11.80 3.21 0.84
N ARG A 149 -11.85 2.60 2.00
CA ARG A 149 -12.53 1.31 2.22
C ARG A 149 -13.96 1.47 2.67
N GLU A 150 -14.24 2.55 3.38
CA GLU A 150 -15.58 2.91 3.82
C GLU A 150 -15.95 4.24 3.14
N PRO A 151 -17.05 4.29 2.37
CA PRO A 151 -17.45 5.51 1.66
C PRO A 151 -17.79 6.66 2.61
N ASP A 152 -18.19 6.35 3.85
CA ASP A 152 -18.51 7.32 4.90
C ASP A 152 -17.32 7.63 5.81
N GLY A 153 -16.14 7.12 5.51
CA GLY A 153 -14.92 7.42 6.24
C GLY A 153 -14.65 8.92 6.25
N ALA A 154 -14.09 9.44 7.34
CA ALA A 154 -13.72 10.85 7.43
C ALA A 154 -12.56 11.16 6.46
N VAL A 155 -12.91 11.58 5.26
CA VAL A 155 -11.95 12.03 4.24
C VAL A 155 -11.90 13.55 4.25
N VAL A 156 -10.70 14.10 4.26
CA VAL A 156 -10.46 15.52 3.98
C VAL A 156 -9.49 15.60 2.82
N ALA A 157 -9.93 16.20 1.72
CA ALA A 157 -9.09 16.47 0.56
C ALA A 157 -9.06 17.98 0.32
N ASP A 158 -7.88 18.59 0.38
CA ASP A 158 -7.67 20.01 0.16
C ASP A 158 -6.62 20.21 -0.94
N ALA A 159 -7.11 20.35 -2.16
CA ALA A 159 -6.25 20.57 -3.33
C ALA A 159 -5.50 21.91 -3.26
N ALA A 160 -6.09 22.95 -2.64
CA ALA A 160 -5.46 24.26 -2.54
C ALA A 160 -4.24 24.24 -1.61
N ASN A 161 -4.32 23.47 -0.54
CA ASN A 161 -3.22 23.26 0.41
C ASN A 161 -2.41 21.98 0.14
N GLY A 162 -2.80 21.20 -0.86
CA GLY A 162 -2.05 20.03 -1.33
C GLY A 162 -1.97 18.89 -0.33
N TYR A 163 -3.07 18.50 0.30
CA TYR A 163 -3.10 17.32 1.16
C TYR A 163 -4.41 16.55 1.07
N ILE A 164 -4.32 15.28 1.43
CA ILE A 164 -5.46 14.38 1.62
C ILE A 164 -5.23 13.56 2.89
N THR A 165 -6.28 13.39 3.68
CA THR A 165 -6.28 12.55 4.87
C THR A 165 -7.51 11.67 4.91
N TYR A 166 -7.37 10.50 5.52
CA TYR A 166 -8.45 9.55 5.69
C TYR A 166 -8.35 8.83 7.03
N VAL A 167 -9.48 8.62 7.66
CA VAL A 167 -9.59 7.83 8.88
C VAL A 167 -10.27 6.50 8.54
N ASP A 168 -9.49 5.43 8.52
CA ASP A 168 -9.96 4.08 8.20
C ASP A 168 -10.37 3.32 9.45
N PRO A 169 -11.55 2.63 9.45
CA PRO A 169 -12.00 1.82 10.59
C PRO A 169 -11.22 0.53 10.78
N THR A 170 -10.19 0.28 9.94
CA THR A 170 -9.40 -0.95 9.86
C THR A 170 -10.16 -2.14 9.24
N THR A 171 -9.47 -3.25 9.02
CA THR A 171 -10.06 -4.48 8.46
C THR A 171 -11.01 -5.19 9.44
N ASP A 172 -10.91 -4.88 10.73
CA ASP A 172 -11.75 -5.48 11.75
C ASP A 172 -13.06 -4.70 11.94
N ARG A 173 -14.12 -5.21 11.35
CA ARG A 173 -15.46 -4.64 11.47
C ARG A 173 -16.05 -4.65 12.88
N SER A 174 -15.46 -5.39 13.83
CA SER A 174 -15.87 -5.36 15.24
C SER A 174 -15.49 -4.04 15.91
N GLY A 175 -14.57 -3.29 15.32
CA GLY A 175 -14.02 -2.06 15.87
C GLY A 175 -13.02 -2.26 17.02
N ALA A 176 -12.67 -3.50 17.34
CA ALA A 176 -11.73 -3.81 18.42
C ALA A 176 -10.32 -3.28 18.13
N ASN A 177 -9.95 -3.16 16.86
CA ASN A 177 -8.65 -2.68 16.41
C ASN A 177 -8.54 -1.14 16.33
N GLY A 178 -9.63 -0.42 16.68
CA GLY A 178 -9.64 1.03 16.63
C GLY A 178 -9.67 1.59 15.20
N LYS A 179 -8.95 2.68 14.96
CA LYS A 179 -8.89 3.37 13.68
C LYS A 179 -7.44 3.65 13.29
N ILE A 180 -7.16 3.65 11.99
CA ILE A 180 -5.88 4.10 11.44
C ILE A 180 -6.07 5.44 10.73
N PHE A 181 -5.10 6.33 10.89
CA PHE A 181 -5.08 7.63 10.24
C PHE A 181 -4.01 7.59 9.14
N VAL A 182 -4.42 7.79 7.91
CA VAL A 182 -3.52 7.85 6.76
C VAL A 182 -3.61 9.22 6.11
N GLY A 183 -2.52 9.70 5.54
CA GLY A 183 -2.51 10.98 4.89
C GLY A 183 -1.33 11.13 3.94
N ALA A 184 -1.50 12.00 2.96
CA ALA A 184 -0.44 12.40 2.04
C ALA A 184 -0.49 13.90 1.82
N ALA A 185 0.68 14.53 1.77
CA ALA A 185 0.83 15.95 1.49
C ALA A 185 1.75 16.15 0.29
N PHE A 186 1.40 17.09 -0.56
CA PHE A 186 2.07 17.38 -1.83
C PHE A 186 2.52 18.84 -1.84
N PRO A 187 3.83 19.12 -1.86
CA PRO A 187 4.31 20.51 -1.91
C PRO A 187 4.13 21.17 -3.29
N ALA A 188 3.80 20.39 -4.32
CA ALA A 188 3.53 20.88 -5.66
C ALA A 188 2.04 21.17 -5.86
N GLN A 189 1.70 22.03 -6.84
CA GLN A 189 0.31 22.29 -7.20
C GLN A 189 -0.39 20.99 -7.64
N VAL A 190 -1.47 20.68 -6.95
CA VAL A 190 -2.41 19.63 -7.35
C VAL A 190 -3.33 20.21 -8.42
N LYS A 191 -3.38 19.60 -9.59
CA LYS A 191 -4.23 20.08 -10.70
C LYS A 191 -5.68 19.70 -10.49
N ASP A 192 -5.92 18.53 -9.92
CA ASP A 192 -7.26 17.97 -9.72
C ASP A 192 -7.27 17.02 -8.53
N CYS A 193 -8.44 16.91 -7.90
CA CYS A 193 -8.67 15.97 -6.80
C CYS A 193 -9.93 15.16 -7.11
N LEU A 194 -9.74 13.87 -7.40
CA LEU A 194 -10.83 12.94 -7.66
C LEU A 194 -11.02 12.04 -6.44
N LEU A 195 -12.25 11.98 -5.93
CA LEU A 195 -12.66 10.97 -4.96
C LEU A 195 -13.18 9.77 -5.75
N TYR A 196 -12.45 8.67 -5.69
CA TYR A 196 -12.83 7.42 -6.31
C TYR A 196 -12.95 6.34 -5.23
N THR A 197 -14.15 5.82 -5.06
CA THR A 197 -14.40 4.64 -4.23
C THR A 197 -14.34 3.42 -5.14
N SER A 198 -13.34 2.56 -4.98
CA SER A 198 -13.28 1.33 -5.75
C SER A 198 -13.94 0.19 -4.99
N ASP A 199 -14.89 -0.47 -5.61
CA ASP A 199 -15.45 -1.77 -5.15
C ASP A 199 -14.46 -2.93 -5.34
N ALA A 200 -13.21 -2.65 -5.73
CA ALA A 200 -12.21 -3.65 -6.11
C ALA A 200 -11.63 -4.46 -4.93
N ALA A 201 -12.11 -4.26 -3.71
CA ALA A 201 -11.64 -5.02 -2.55
C ALA A 201 -12.34 -6.39 -2.38
N ASP A 202 -13.40 -6.67 -3.13
CA ASP A 202 -14.24 -7.86 -2.95
C ASP A 202 -13.95 -9.00 -3.96
N GLU A 203 -13.00 -8.84 -4.88
CA GLU A 203 -12.69 -9.85 -5.92
C GLU A 203 -11.34 -10.58 -5.74
N LEU A 204 -10.92 -10.86 -4.51
CA LEU A 204 -9.78 -11.78 -4.31
C LEU A 204 -10.14 -12.89 -3.33
#